data_91b9462d882a9b8a52f1ec7a426c15b8
#
_entry.id   91b9462d882a9b8a52f1ec7a426c15b8
#
_cell.length_a   1.000
_cell.length_b   1.000
_cell.length_c   1.000
_cell.angle_alpha   90.00
_cell.angle_beta   90.00
_cell.angle_gamma   90.00
#
_symmetry.space_group_name_H-M   'P 1'
#
loop_
_entity.id
_entity.type
_entity.pdbx_description
1 polymer ?
#
loop_
_entity_poly.entity_id
_entity_poly.type
_entity_poly.pdbx_seq_one_letter_code
_entity_poly.pdbx_strand_id
1 'polypeptide(L)'
;MIKILIVYTLLFSFVLGWGKTGHRITGQIAETYLTKNAKTQIKKLMGHHDLSRMSNWADEIKSDPDWEIANDWHWCTIPEGESYKKDKYSGKAVEKVNEFINILKNKRSKKEDKQIALKFLVHLIGDLHQPMHVGNGKDRGGNDIKLKWFNAPTNLHRIWDSDLINLQELSYSEYSDYLLLNEDRGKIRKWQGDNIITYIHES
;
A
#
# COMPACT_ATOMS: atom_id res chain seq x y z
N MET A 1 -15.31 25.65 -42.09
CA MET A 1 -14.64 24.38 -41.77
C MET A 1 -14.12 24.46 -40.33
N ILE A 2 -14.83 23.87 -39.39
CA ILE A 2 -14.44 23.83 -37.98
C ILE A 2 -13.48 22.65 -37.81
N LYS A 3 -12.22 22.92 -37.48
CA LYS A 3 -11.25 21.87 -37.12
C LYS A 3 -11.58 21.39 -35.69
N ILE A 4 -12.13 20.19 -35.57
CA ILE A 4 -12.31 19.51 -34.31
C ILE A 4 -10.92 19.06 -33.83
N LEU A 5 -10.41 19.72 -32.81
CA LEU A 5 -9.19 19.33 -32.11
C LEU A 5 -9.54 18.14 -31.18
N ILE A 6 -9.22 16.92 -31.63
CA ILE A 6 -9.35 15.73 -30.79
C ILE A 6 -8.17 15.75 -29.83
N VAL A 7 -8.44 16.19 -28.58
CA VAL A 7 -7.50 16.04 -27.46
C VAL A 7 -7.54 14.58 -27.03
N TYR A 8 -6.54 13.79 -27.41
CA TYR A 8 -6.28 12.49 -26.83
C TYR A 8 -5.80 12.72 -25.39
N THR A 9 -6.72 12.69 -24.44
CA THR A 9 -6.36 12.50 -23.03
C THR A 9 -5.85 11.07 -22.89
N LEU A 10 -4.53 10.91 -22.89
CA LEU A 10 -3.87 9.71 -22.40
C LEU A 10 -4.27 9.55 -20.92
N LEU A 11 -5.28 8.74 -20.67
CA LEU A 11 -5.59 8.24 -19.35
C LEU A 11 -4.44 7.30 -18.94
N PHE A 12 -3.41 7.88 -18.34
CA PHE A 12 -2.48 7.11 -17.54
C PHE A 12 -3.28 6.51 -16.39
N SER A 13 -3.61 5.23 -16.52
CA SER A 13 -4.12 4.44 -15.40
C SER A 13 -2.95 4.28 -14.43
N PHE A 14 -2.86 5.19 -13.46
CA PHE A 14 -1.94 5.01 -12.34
C PHE A 14 -2.37 3.74 -11.61
N VAL A 15 -1.45 2.79 -11.51
CA VAL A 15 -1.57 1.64 -10.60
C VAL A 15 -1.42 2.22 -9.20
N LEU A 16 -2.55 2.49 -8.56
CA LEU A 16 -2.61 2.87 -7.16
C LEU A 16 -2.69 1.57 -6.36
N GLY A 17 -1.98 1.48 -5.25
CA GLY A 17 -2.17 0.50 -4.19
C GLY A 17 -3.60 0.53 -3.64
N TRP A 18 -3.83 0.05 -2.43
CA TRP A 18 -5.11 0.33 -1.79
C TRP A 18 -5.51 1.78 -2.08
N GLY A 19 -6.73 2.00 -2.55
CA GLY A 19 -7.22 3.37 -2.72
C GLY A 19 -7.07 4.17 -1.42
N LYS A 20 -7.12 5.49 -1.52
CA LYS A 20 -6.86 6.40 -0.37
C LYS A 20 -7.58 6.01 0.92
N THR A 21 -8.81 5.50 0.81
CA THR A 21 -9.60 5.04 1.97
C THR A 21 -8.98 3.78 2.57
N GLY A 22 -8.59 2.80 1.76
CA GLY A 22 -7.96 1.57 2.22
C GLY A 22 -6.63 1.82 2.94
N HIS A 23 -5.76 2.66 2.39
CA HIS A 23 -4.51 3.04 3.08
C HIS A 23 -4.78 3.74 4.42
N ARG A 24 -5.78 4.60 4.51
CA ARG A 24 -6.16 5.23 5.78
C ARG A 24 -6.66 4.22 6.79
N ILE A 25 -7.44 3.22 6.37
CA ILE A 25 -7.92 2.13 7.23
C ILE A 25 -6.73 1.35 7.78
N THR A 26 -5.81 0.90 6.92
CA THR A 26 -4.62 0.15 7.37
C THR A 26 -3.76 0.96 8.33
N GLY A 27 -3.53 2.25 8.04
CA GLY A 27 -2.82 3.16 8.93
C GLY A 27 -3.52 3.35 10.27
N GLN A 28 -4.83 3.56 10.29
CA GLN A 28 -5.64 3.73 11.49
C GLN A 28 -5.60 2.48 12.38
N ILE A 29 -5.79 1.30 11.78
CA ILE A 29 -5.71 0.03 12.51
C ILE A 29 -4.30 -0.17 13.07
N ALA A 30 -3.25 0.03 12.27
CA ALA A 30 -1.86 -0.08 12.72
C ALA A 30 -1.56 0.85 13.92
N GLU A 31 -2.12 2.07 13.93
CA GLU A 31 -1.93 3.02 15.03
C GLU A 31 -2.49 2.51 16.35
N THR A 32 -3.60 1.76 16.34
CA THR A 32 -4.20 1.21 17.58
C THR A 32 -3.27 0.21 18.27
N TYR A 33 -2.43 -0.49 17.49
CA TYR A 33 -1.49 -1.50 18.00
C TYR A 33 -0.08 -0.99 18.29
N LEU A 34 0.19 0.30 18.07
CA LEU A 34 1.48 0.88 18.40
C LEU A 34 1.74 0.83 19.90
N THR A 35 2.93 0.36 20.30
CA THR A 35 3.40 0.49 21.68
C THR A 35 3.54 1.96 22.07
N LYS A 36 3.50 2.26 23.37
CA LYS A 36 3.75 3.63 23.88
C LYS A 36 5.08 4.19 23.38
N ASN A 37 6.13 3.35 23.35
CA ASN A 37 7.43 3.75 22.84
C ASN A 37 7.36 4.08 21.35
N ALA A 38 6.74 3.24 20.53
CA ALA A 38 6.59 3.49 19.09
C ALA A 38 5.85 4.81 18.83
N LYS A 39 4.70 5.05 19.51
CA LYS A 39 3.97 6.33 19.41
C LYS A 39 4.86 7.53 19.75
N THR A 40 5.65 7.43 20.81
CA THR A 40 6.57 8.49 21.22
C THR A 40 7.66 8.74 20.18
N GLN A 41 8.28 7.69 19.63
CA GLN A 41 9.33 7.83 18.63
C GLN A 41 8.78 8.38 17.30
N ILE A 42 7.60 7.93 16.86
CA ILE A 42 6.93 8.44 15.66
C ILE A 42 6.60 9.93 15.85
N LYS A 43 6.00 10.31 16.99
CA LYS A 43 5.70 11.72 17.29
C LYS A 43 6.96 12.60 17.31
N LYS A 44 8.05 12.11 17.88
CA LYS A 44 9.34 12.82 17.87
C LYS A 44 9.91 12.98 16.45
N LEU A 45 9.74 11.99 15.59
CA LEU A 45 10.23 12.00 14.22
C LEU A 45 9.37 12.87 13.30
N MET A 46 8.05 12.73 13.37
CA MET A 46 7.09 13.29 12.42
C MET A 46 6.38 14.55 12.92
N GLY A 47 6.44 14.86 14.23
CA GLY A 47 5.63 15.90 14.87
C GLY A 47 4.22 15.43 15.29
N HIS A 48 3.75 14.32 14.73
CA HIS A 48 2.49 13.65 15.04
C HIS A 48 2.67 12.13 14.94
N HIS A 49 1.66 11.34 15.31
CA HIS A 49 1.70 9.88 15.16
C HIS A 49 0.55 9.33 14.30
N ASP A 50 -0.12 10.18 13.56
CA ASP A 50 -1.24 9.84 12.68
C ASP A 50 -0.75 9.03 11.47
N LEU A 51 -0.83 7.70 11.58
CA LEU A 51 -0.42 6.79 10.51
C LEU A 51 -1.44 6.79 9.36
N SER A 52 -2.72 7.04 9.65
CA SER A 52 -3.74 7.09 8.60
C SER A 52 -3.49 8.24 7.62
N ARG A 53 -2.97 9.36 8.12
CA ARG A 53 -2.58 10.50 7.29
C ARG A 53 -1.30 10.19 6.49
N MET A 54 -0.33 9.54 7.12
CA MET A 54 0.95 9.22 6.47
C MET A 54 0.81 8.17 5.37
N SER A 55 -0.15 7.25 5.49
CA SER A 55 -0.31 6.10 4.60
C SER A 55 -0.57 6.44 3.13
N ASN A 56 -1.11 7.62 2.82
CA ASN A 56 -1.37 8.04 1.44
C ASN A 56 -0.20 8.77 0.77
N TRP A 57 0.80 9.18 1.54
CA TRP A 57 1.85 10.07 1.04
C TRP A 57 2.62 9.48 -0.15
N ALA A 58 2.90 8.18 -0.15
CA ALA A 58 3.64 7.54 -1.25
C ALA A 58 2.89 7.60 -2.59
N ASP A 59 1.55 7.54 -2.56
CA ASP A 59 0.73 7.75 -3.75
C ASP A 59 0.63 9.22 -4.16
N GLU A 60 0.59 10.12 -3.19
CA GLU A 60 0.49 11.57 -3.46
C GLU A 60 1.72 12.12 -4.20
N ILE A 61 2.90 11.52 -3.98
CA ILE A 61 4.14 11.94 -4.65
C ILE A 61 4.38 11.28 -6.01
N LYS A 62 3.55 10.33 -6.44
CA LYS A 62 3.72 9.63 -7.74
C LYS A 62 3.73 10.55 -8.97
N SER A 63 3.13 11.74 -8.87
CA SER A 63 3.16 12.75 -9.92
C SER A 63 4.41 13.63 -9.93
N ASP A 64 5.25 13.54 -8.92
CA ASP A 64 6.50 14.26 -8.80
C ASP A 64 7.61 13.50 -9.53
N PRO A 65 8.26 14.09 -10.56
CA PRO A 65 9.31 13.43 -11.34
C PRO A 65 10.48 12.92 -10.49
N ASP A 66 10.79 13.56 -9.37
CA ASP A 66 11.86 13.14 -8.46
C ASP A 66 11.58 11.76 -7.82
N TRP A 67 10.31 11.32 -7.83
CA TRP A 67 9.85 10.06 -7.26
C TRP A 67 9.46 9.02 -8.31
N GLU A 68 9.70 9.25 -9.60
CA GLU A 68 9.41 8.27 -10.66
C GLU A 68 10.06 6.91 -10.39
N ILE A 69 11.22 6.90 -9.77
CA ILE A 69 11.93 5.68 -9.34
C ILE A 69 11.13 4.84 -8.34
N ALA A 70 10.15 5.42 -7.64
CA ALA A 70 9.36 4.71 -6.66
C ALA A 70 8.16 3.95 -7.27
N ASN A 71 7.91 4.07 -8.56
CA ASN A 71 6.76 3.43 -9.20
C ASN A 71 6.75 1.91 -9.09
N ASP A 72 7.91 1.26 -9.09
CA ASP A 72 8.03 -0.20 -8.95
C ASP A 72 8.18 -0.68 -7.49
N TRP A 73 8.08 0.23 -6.51
CA TRP A 73 8.20 -0.12 -5.09
C TRP A 73 6.89 -0.61 -4.46
N HIS A 74 5.75 -0.38 -5.12
CA HIS A 74 4.41 -0.62 -4.58
C HIS A 74 3.91 -2.06 -4.74
N TRP A 75 4.65 -2.91 -5.42
CA TRP A 75 4.22 -4.26 -5.77
C TRP A 75 5.40 -5.22 -5.89
N CYS A 76 5.09 -6.51 -5.87
CA CYS A 76 6.03 -7.57 -6.23
C CYS A 76 5.31 -8.62 -7.08
N THR A 77 6.10 -9.49 -7.73
CA THR A 77 5.57 -10.60 -8.53
C THR A 77 6.01 -11.92 -7.93
N ILE A 78 5.07 -12.84 -7.74
CA ILE A 78 5.32 -14.22 -7.37
C ILE A 78 4.48 -15.09 -8.31
N PRO A 79 5.07 -15.75 -9.31
CA PRO A 79 4.32 -16.65 -10.17
C PRO A 79 3.66 -17.79 -9.38
N GLU A 80 2.51 -18.23 -9.87
CA GLU A 80 1.75 -19.31 -9.26
C GLU A 80 2.60 -20.55 -9.01
N GLY A 81 2.54 -21.10 -7.80
CA GLY A 81 3.31 -22.27 -7.39
C GLY A 81 4.78 -22.00 -7.07
N GLU A 82 5.22 -20.74 -7.12
CA GLU A 82 6.58 -20.37 -6.75
C GLU A 82 6.66 -19.67 -5.38
N SER A 83 7.84 -19.68 -4.78
CA SER A 83 8.15 -18.85 -3.62
C SER A 83 8.87 -17.59 -4.06
N TYR A 84 8.72 -16.51 -3.30
CA TYR A 84 9.44 -15.27 -3.53
C TYR A 84 10.95 -15.51 -3.60
N LYS A 85 11.58 -14.92 -4.61
CA LYS A 85 13.04 -14.93 -4.78
C LYS A 85 13.49 -13.52 -5.13
N LYS A 86 14.35 -12.97 -4.28
CA LYS A 86 14.93 -11.63 -4.48
C LYS A 86 15.57 -11.52 -5.87
N ASP A 87 15.39 -10.38 -6.51
CA ASP A 87 15.94 -10.03 -7.82
C ASP A 87 15.54 -10.98 -8.97
N LYS A 88 14.63 -11.95 -8.73
CA LYS A 88 14.17 -12.87 -9.78
C LYS A 88 12.98 -12.33 -10.57
N TYR A 89 12.11 -11.59 -9.92
CA TYR A 89 10.86 -11.10 -10.51
C TYR A 89 10.78 -9.58 -10.43
N SER A 90 9.85 -9.01 -11.20
CA SER A 90 9.60 -7.57 -11.22
C SER A 90 8.87 -7.08 -9.96
N GLY A 91 8.98 -5.78 -9.69
CA GLY A 91 8.50 -5.13 -8.47
C GLY A 91 9.52 -5.21 -7.34
N LYS A 92 9.60 -4.18 -6.51
CA LYS A 92 10.63 -4.02 -5.47
C LYS A 92 10.07 -3.80 -4.06
N ALA A 93 8.77 -4.03 -3.86
CA ALA A 93 8.13 -3.72 -2.59
C ALA A 93 8.80 -4.41 -1.39
N VAL A 94 9.17 -5.69 -1.53
CA VAL A 94 9.80 -6.47 -0.45
C VAL A 94 11.19 -5.92 -0.09
N GLU A 95 12.00 -5.62 -1.10
CA GLU A 95 13.34 -5.04 -0.90
C GLU A 95 13.24 -3.67 -0.24
N LYS A 96 12.30 -2.84 -0.68
CA LYS A 96 12.12 -1.50 -0.15
C LYS A 96 11.59 -1.50 1.27
N VAL A 97 10.67 -2.38 1.61
CA VAL A 97 10.24 -2.56 3.01
C VAL A 97 11.44 -2.89 3.91
N ASN A 98 12.31 -3.84 3.51
CA ASN A 98 13.50 -4.18 4.27
C ASN A 98 14.50 -3.02 4.36
N GLU A 99 14.71 -2.28 3.27
CA GLU A 99 15.55 -1.08 3.24
C GLU A 99 15.05 -0.02 4.21
N PHE A 100 13.76 0.30 4.18
CA PHE A 100 13.17 1.32 5.06
C PHE A 100 13.19 0.90 6.54
N ILE A 101 12.99 -0.37 6.84
CA ILE A 101 13.20 -0.91 8.19
C ILE A 101 14.64 -0.68 8.66
N ASN A 102 15.63 -0.92 7.81
CA ASN A 102 17.05 -0.72 8.12
C ASN A 102 17.37 0.77 8.33
N ILE A 103 16.82 1.67 7.51
CA ILE A 103 16.98 3.13 7.68
C ILE A 103 16.41 3.56 9.04
N LEU A 104 15.24 3.09 9.42
CA LEU A 104 14.61 3.43 10.70
C LEU A 104 15.40 2.90 11.89
N LYS A 105 15.97 1.69 11.81
CA LYS A 105 16.80 1.09 12.86
C LYS A 105 18.18 1.73 12.98
N ASN A 106 18.73 2.28 11.91
CA ASN A 106 20.06 2.86 11.92
C ASN A 106 20.08 4.21 12.66
N LYS A 107 20.80 4.28 13.79
CA LYS A 107 20.93 5.50 14.60
C LYS A 107 21.61 6.66 13.85
N ARG A 108 22.40 6.35 12.80
CA ARG A 108 23.14 7.35 12.01
C ARG A 108 22.36 7.90 10.81
N SER A 109 21.23 7.31 10.45
CA SER A 109 20.39 7.81 9.35
C SER A 109 19.86 9.20 9.69
N LYS A 110 19.84 10.10 8.70
CA LYS A 110 19.31 11.44 8.85
C LYS A 110 17.83 11.41 9.19
N LYS A 111 17.36 12.49 9.81
CA LYS A 111 15.94 12.60 10.20
C LYS A 111 15.02 12.55 8.99
N GLU A 112 15.38 13.23 7.91
CA GLU A 112 14.64 13.32 6.67
C GLU A 112 14.49 11.92 6.03
N ASP A 113 15.58 11.13 5.96
CA ASP A 113 15.56 9.77 5.43
C ASP A 113 14.63 8.87 6.26
N LYS A 114 14.63 9.03 7.58
CA LYS A 114 13.72 8.28 8.48
C LYS A 114 12.27 8.68 8.31
N GLN A 115 11.98 9.96 8.06
CA GLN A 115 10.63 10.44 7.80
C GLN A 115 10.08 9.84 6.50
N ILE A 116 10.88 9.83 5.44
CA ILE A 116 10.55 9.21 4.15
C ILE A 116 10.35 7.70 4.35
N ALA A 117 11.32 7.03 5.00
CA ALA A 117 11.26 5.60 5.25
C ALA A 117 10.02 5.18 6.03
N LEU A 118 9.60 5.97 7.03
CA LEU A 118 8.38 5.66 7.79
C LEU A 118 7.12 5.79 6.94
N LYS A 119 7.00 6.85 6.13
CA LYS A 119 5.85 7.05 5.25
C LYS A 119 5.71 5.91 4.24
N PHE A 120 6.81 5.56 3.56
CA PHE A 120 6.82 4.41 2.64
C PHE A 120 6.52 3.11 3.37
N LEU A 121 7.11 2.85 4.55
CA LEU A 121 6.87 1.62 5.28
C LEU A 121 5.39 1.41 5.61
N VAL A 122 4.71 2.45 6.12
CA VAL A 122 3.28 2.39 6.44
C VAL A 122 2.45 2.09 5.19
N HIS A 123 2.78 2.71 4.07
CA HIS A 123 2.10 2.52 2.79
C HIS A 123 2.33 1.11 2.22
N LEU A 124 3.60 0.72 2.05
CA LEU A 124 3.98 -0.52 1.36
C LEU A 124 3.55 -1.79 2.12
N ILE A 125 3.48 -1.75 3.45
CA ILE A 125 2.90 -2.88 4.21
C ILE A 125 1.42 -3.03 3.87
N GLY A 126 0.68 -1.95 3.68
CA GLY A 126 -0.69 -1.99 3.18
C GLY A 126 -0.77 -2.59 1.76
N ASP A 127 0.08 -2.12 0.84
CA ASP A 127 0.13 -2.61 -0.53
C ASP A 127 0.39 -4.12 -0.60
N LEU A 128 1.37 -4.61 0.16
CA LEU A 128 1.73 -6.02 0.16
C LEU A 128 0.68 -6.96 0.79
N HIS A 129 -0.35 -6.41 1.42
CA HIS A 129 -1.53 -7.16 1.87
C HIS A 129 -2.74 -7.01 0.94
N GLN A 130 -2.58 -6.31 -0.18
CA GLN A 130 -3.59 -6.22 -1.22
C GLN A 130 -3.28 -7.27 -2.30
N PRO A 131 -4.17 -8.25 -2.57
CA PRO A 131 -3.86 -9.40 -3.43
C PRO A 131 -3.35 -9.02 -4.83
N MET A 132 -3.83 -7.93 -5.41
CA MET A 132 -3.40 -7.50 -6.75
C MET A 132 -2.02 -6.85 -6.77
N HIS A 133 -1.44 -6.51 -5.61
CA HIS A 133 -0.07 -6.01 -5.47
C HIS A 133 0.99 -7.12 -5.32
N VAL A 134 0.55 -8.36 -5.11
CA VAL A 134 1.37 -9.56 -5.22
C VAL A 134 0.97 -10.27 -6.52
N GLY A 135 1.42 -9.74 -7.64
CA GLY A 135 0.98 -10.17 -8.97
C GLY A 135 1.55 -11.53 -9.37
N ASN A 136 0.80 -12.28 -10.20
CA ASN A 136 1.20 -13.57 -10.75
C ASN A 136 2.13 -13.46 -11.98
N GLY A 137 2.42 -12.25 -12.46
CA GLY A 137 3.25 -11.96 -13.62
C GLY A 137 2.56 -12.12 -14.98
N LYS A 138 1.24 -12.43 -15.03
CA LYS A 138 0.50 -12.70 -16.28
C LYS A 138 -0.49 -11.59 -16.64
N ASP A 139 -1.07 -10.91 -15.65
CA ASP A 139 -2.22 -10.00 -15.79
C ASP A 139 -1.97 -8.59 -15.23
N ARG A 140 -0.71 -8.26 -14.95
CA ARG A 140 -0.30 -6.99 -14.34
C ARG A 140 -1.06 -6.68 -13.03
N GLY A 141 -1.13 -7.71 -12.15
CA GLY A 141 -1.86 -7.59 -10.90
C GLY A 141 -3.36 -7.31 -11.13
N GLY A 142 -4.00 -8.03 -12.05
CA GLY A 142 -5.43 -7.89 -12.35
C GLY A 142 -5.80 -6.66 -13.20
N ASN A 143 -4.84 -5.80 -13.59
CA ASN A 143 -5.14 -4.64 -14.45
C ASN A 143 -5.61 -5.03 -15.85
N ASP A 144 -5.16 -6.17 -16.36
CA ASP A 144 -5.53 -6.66 -17.68
C ASP A 144 -6.87 -7.44 -17.67
N ILE A 145 -7.38 -7.79 -16.49
CA ILE A 145 -8.67 -8.45 -16.32
C ILE A 145 -9.78 -7.39 -16.35
N LYS A 146 -10.38 -7.19 -17.54
CA LYS A 146 -11.47 -6.22 -17.74
C LYS A 146 -12.80 -6.85 -17.36
N LEU A 147 -13.62 -6.10 -16.63
CA LEU A 147 -14.93 -6.52 -16.17
C LEU A 147 -15.86 -5.32 -15.97
N LYS A 148 -17.07 -5.56 -15.53
CA LYS A 148 -18.03 -4.50 -15.17
C LYS A 148 -18.36 -4.58 -13.69
N TRP A 149 -18.32 -3.44 -13.04
CA TRP A 149 -18.77 -3.24 -11.66
C TRP A 149 -20.04 -2.40 -11.70
N PHE A 150 -21.20 -2.97 -11.32
CA PHE A 150 -22.51 -2.34 -11.48
C PHE A 150 -22.70 -1.66 -12.86
N ASN A 151 -22.41 -2.40 -13.94
CA ASN A 151 -22.46 -1.95 -15.34
C ASN A 151 -21.39 -0.91 -15.77
N ALA A 152 -20.59 -0.36 -14.88
CA ALA A 152 -19.47 0.51 -15.23
C ALA A 152 -18.23 -0.32 -15.63
N PRO A 153 -17.58 -0.02 -16.78
CA PRO A 153 -16.33 -0.69 -17.16
C PRO A 153 -15.22 -0.43 -16.14
N THR A 154 -14.50 -1.48 -15.74
CA THR A 154 -13.40 -1.40 -14.79
C THR A 154 -12.41 -2.56 -15.01
N ASN A 155 -11.50 -2.78 -14.08
CA ASN A 155 -10.62 -3.93 -14.02
C ASN A 155 -10.57 -4.53 -12.61
N LEU A 156 -10.07 -5.75 -12.49
CA LEU A 156 -10.03 -6.47 -11.21
C LEU A 156 -9.18 -5.73 -10.17
N HIS A 157 -8.05 -5.17 -10.57
CA HIS A 157 -7.17 -4.40 -9.68
C HIS A 157 -7.92 -3.26 -8.98
N ARG A 158 -8.60 -2.40 -9.75
CA ARG A 158 -9.37 -1.27 -9.21
C ARG A 158 -10.47 -1.69 -8.25
N ILE A 159 -11.13 -2.82 -8.52
CA ILE A 159 -12.18 -3.33 -7.62
C ILE A 159 -11.59 -3.61 -6.24
N TRP A 160 -10.46 -4.30 -6.19
CA TRP A 160 -9.78 -4.58 -4.93
C TRP A 160 -9.25 -3.32 -4.25
N ASP A 161 -8.64 -2.41 -5.01
CA ASP A 161 -8.05 -1.20 -4.44
C ASP A 161 -9.09 -0.25 -3.83
N SER A 162 -10.24 -0.13 -4.48
CA SER A 162 -11.14 0.97 -4.15
C SER A 162 -12.60 0.60 -4.10
N ASP A 163 -13.11 -0.13 -5.11
CA ASP A 163 -14.56 -0.21 -5.31
C ASP A 163 -15.24 -1.06 -4.21
N LEU A 164 -14.58 -2.13 -3.73
CA LEU A 164 -15.08 -2.96 -2.61
C LEU A 164 -15.13 -2.19 -1.29
N ILE A 165 -14.13 -1.36 -1.03
CA ILE A 165 -14.08 -0.54 0.19
C ILE A 165 -15.11 0.57 0.12
N ASN A 166 -15.18 1.28 -1.01
CA ASN A 166 -16.11 2.40 -1.19
C ASN A 166 -17.58 1.93 -1.17
N LEU A 167 -17.85 0.68 -1.55
CA LEU A 167 -19.20 0.08 -1.48
C LEU A 167 -19.77 0.05 -0.05
N GLN A 168 -18.89 0.05 0.95
CA GLN A 168 -19.35 0.06 2.35
C GLN A 168 -19.95 1.40 2.78
N GLU A 169 -19.71 2.47 2.02
CA GLU A 169 -20.21 3.83 2.30
C GLU A 169 -19.85 4.36 3.69
N LEU A 170 -18.77 3.81 4.28
CA LEU A 170 -18.23 4.20 5.58
C LEU A 170 -17.00 5.12 5.40
N SER A 171 -16.82 6.05 6.32
CA SER A 171 -15.55 6.73 6.47
C SER A 171 -14.44 5.73 6.84
N TYR A 172 -13.17 6.09 6.60
CA TYR A 172 -12.06 5.21 6.96
C TYR A 172 -12.02 4.90 8.46
N SER A 173 -12.43 5.83 9.32
CA SER A 173 -12.49 5.63 10.77
C SER A 173 -13.61 4.68 11.17
N GLU A 174 -14.82 4.88 10.66
CA GLU A 174 -15.94 3.98 10.92
C GLU A 174 -15.65 2.55 10.45
N TYR A 175 -15.03 2.42 9.27
CA TYR A 175 -14.69 1.10 8.76
C TYR A 175 -13.55 0.44 9.56
N SER A 176 -12.58 1.23 10.02
CA SER A 176 -11.53 0.72 10.92
C SER A 176 -12.14 0.21 12.24
N ASP A 177 -13.04 0.98 12.83
CA ASP A 177 -13.72 0.59 14.06
C ASP A 177 -14.56 -0.69 13.87
N TYR A 178 -15.28 -0.78 12.74
CA TYR A 178 -16.05 -1.98 12.38
C TYR A 178 -15.15 -3.23 12.25
N LEU A 179 -14.00 -3.12 11.59
CA LEU A 179 -13.05 -4.24 11.44
C LEU A 179 -12.44 -4.68 12.78
N LEU A 180 -12.31 -3.76 13.74
CA LEU A 180 -11.75 -4.03 15.07
C LEU A 180 -12.76 -4.63 16.06
N LEU A 181 -14.06 -4.62 15.76
CA LEU A 181 -15.10 -5.13 16.67
C LEU A 181 -14.93 -6.60 17.06
N ASN A 182 -14.41 -7.42 16.16
CA ASN A 182 -14.28 -8.87 16.35
C ASN A 182 -12.81 -9.31 16.34
N GLU A 183 -11.91 -8.47 16.83
CA GLU A 183 -10.49 -8.78 16.83
C GLU A 183 -10.15 -10.00 17.71
N ASP A 184 -9.37 -10.91 17.16
CA ASP A 184 -8.74 -11.99 17.90
C ASP A 184 -7.30 -11.60 18.28
N ARG A 185 -7.08 -11.26 19.54
CA ARG A 185 -5.76 -10.85 20.05
C ARG A 185 -4.68 -11.93 19.90
N GLY A 186 -5.06 -13.19 19.82
CA GLY A 186 -4.15 -14.30 19.55
C GLY A 186 -3.63 -14.26 18.12
N LYS A 187 -4.55 -14.10 17.15
CA LYS A 187 -4.22 -13.93 15.73
C LYS A 187 -3.37 -12.69 15.50
N ILE A 188 -3.74 -11.55 16.09
CA ILE A 188 -2.99 -10.30 15.93
C ILE A 188 -1.55 -10.47 16.40
N ARG A 189 -1.31 -11.10 17.55
CA ARG A 189 0.05 -11.37 18.06
C ARG A 189 0.84 -12.27 17.11
N LYS A 190 0.20 -13.27 16.51
CA LYS A 190 0.82 -14.12 15.50
C LYS A 190 1.24 -13.27 14.29
N TRP A 191 0.32 -12.51 13.70
CA TRP A 191 0.60 -11.64 12.56
C TRP A 191 1.72 -10.63 12.84
N GLN A 192 1.73 -10.01 14.03
CA GLN A 192 2.82 -9.10 14.42
C GLN A 192 4.19 -9.78 14.54
N GLY A 193 4.24 -11.09 14.72
CA GLY A 193 5.47 -11.88 14.78
C GLY A 193 5.94 -12.38 13.41
N ASP A 194 5.10 -12.34 12.39
CA ASP A 194 5.40 -12.81 11.05
C ASP A 194 6.35 -11.86 10.31
N ASN A 195 6.99 -12.35 9.26
CA ASN A 195 7.91 -11.59 8.44
C ASN A 195 7.27 -11.21 7.10
N ILE A 196 7.93 -10.30 6.36
CA ILE A 196 7.40 -9.78 5.09
C ILE A 196 7.16 -10.89 4.04
N ILE A 197 7.91 -11.97 4.07
CA ILE A 197 7.72 -13.09 3.14
C ILE A 197 6.42 -13.84 3.46
N THR A 198 6.09 -13.99 4.75
CA THR A 198 4.79 -14.55 5.17
C THR A 198 3.66 -13.66 4.65
N TYR A 199 3.75 -12.34 4.84
CA TYR A 199 2.71 -11.39 4.42
C TYR A 199 2.40 -11.48 2.92
N ILE A 200 3.41 -11.49 2.06
CA ILE A 200 3.20 -11.57 0.61
C ILE A 200 2.68 -12.94 0.14
N HIS A 201 2.80 -13.99 0.94
CA HIS A 201 2.22 -15.30 0.66
C HIS A 201 0.81 -15.47 1.22
N GLU A 202 0.33 -14.55 2.07
CA GLU A 202 -1.05 -14.49 2.54
C GLU A 202 -1.96 -13.71 1.56
N SER A 203 -1.36 -12.87 0.71
CA SER A 203 -2.05 -12.11 -0.33
C SER A 203 -2.26 -12.94 -1.60
#